data_67b052adf54be6105b9381cebc377eb9
#
_entry.id   67b052adf54be6105b9381cebc377eb9
#
_cell.length_a   1.000
_cell.length_b   1.000
_cell.length_c   1.000
_cell.angle_alpha   90.00
_cell.angle_beta   90.00
_cell.angle_gamma   90.00
#
_symmetry.space_group_name_H-M   'P 1'
#
loop_
_entity.id
_entity.type
_entity.pdbx_description
1 polymer ?
#
loop_
_entity_poly.entity_id
_entity_poly.type
_entity_poly.pdbx_seq_one_letter_code
_entity_poly.pdbx_strand_id
1 'polypeptide(L)'
;MVMAAVVGMLGIAAGTFLWLKLAPRPAAWNAPALEGLNNYGAAPAFSLVERSGKNVTLAELRGKVWFADFIYTSCQDTCPLQSAAMAKLQAQFGNDGDLRLVSFSVDPDHDTAAVLSRYAERFKAHRERWLFVTGDREQIVQLVQGGFRLSAVALTEGESKETVIIHSPRFVLIDRKSEIRGYYDSRDNTALERLNKDVATLINGKGSS
;
A
#
# COMPACT_ATOMS: atom_id res chain seq x y z
N MET A 1 -0.41 -38.62 -48.94
CA MET A 1 -1.03 -37.43 -48.30
C MET A 1 -0.73 -37.31 -46.80
N VAL A 2 -0.59 -38.38 -46.04
CA VAL A 2 -0.35 -38.35 -44.57
C VAL A 2 1.02 -37.78 -44.21
N MET A 3 2.08 -38.05 -44.97
CA MET A 3 3.43 -37.55 -44.68
C MET A 3 3.58 -36.02 -44.84
N ALA A 4 2.87 -35.41 -45.78
CA ALA A 4 2.94 -33.94 -45.94
C ALA A 4 2.27 -33.18 -44.79
N ALA A 5 1.22 -33.75 -44.17
CA ALA A 5 0.54 -33.16 -43.02
C ALA A 5 1.39 -33.20 -41.74
N VAL A 6 2.17 -34.27 -41.54
CA VAL A 6 3.05 -34.42 -40.36
C VAL A 6 4.24 -33.45 -40.44
N VAL A 7 4.83 -33.25 -41.59
CA VAL A 7 5.93 -32.29 -41.79
C VAL A 7 5.44 -30.83 -41.57
N GLY A 8 4.22 -30.51 -42.03
CA GLY A 8 3.61 -29.20 -41.80
C GLY A 8 3.35 -28.92 -40.34
N MET A 9 2.84 -29.88 -39.54
CA MET A 9 2.60 -29.70 -38.11
C MET A 9 3.90 -29.54 -37.30
N LEU A 10 4.95 -30.28 -37.63
CA LEU A 10 6.26 -30.15 -37.00
C LEU A 10 6.90 -28.79 -37.29
N GLY A 11 6.74 -28.24 -38.49
CA GLY A 11 7.24 -26.91 -38.86
C GLY A 11 6.53 -25.79 -38.11
N ILE A 12 5.20 -25.90 -37.93
CA ILE A 12 4.42 -24.91 -37.17
C ILE A 12 4.79 -24.98 -35.68
N ALA A 13 4.93 -26.17 -35.11
CA ALA A 13 5.32 -26.33 -33.69
C ALA A 13 6.74 -25.80 -33.41
N ALA A 14 7.69 -26.05 -34.33
CA ALA A 14 9.05 -25.53 -34.21
C ALA A 14 9.09 -24.00 -34.39
N GLY A 15 8.32 -23.44 -35.30
CA GLY A 15 8.22 -22.01 -35.55
C GLY A 15 7.60 -21.25 -34.35
N THR A 16 6.53 -21.80 -33.78
CA THR A 16 5.90 -21.20 -32.59
C THR A 16 6.81 -21.28 -31.35
N PHE A 17 7.53 -22.38 -31.17
CA PHE A 17 8.48 -22.56 -30.08
C PHE A 17 9.68 -21.60 -30.19
N LEU A 18 10.19 -21.43 -31.44
CA LEU A 18 11.27 -20.48 -31.71
C LEU A 18 10.80 -19.04 -31.55
N TRP A 19 9.58 -18.71 -31.98
CA TRP A 19 8.99 -17.40 -31.83
C TRP A 19 8.76 -17.04 -30.33
N LEU A 20 8.28 -17.99 -29.50
CA LEU A 20 8.14 -17.82 -28.05
C LEU A 20 9.49 -17.60 -27.35
N LYS A 21 10.59 -18.16 -27.87
CA LYS A 21 11.94 -17.92 -27.31
C LYS A 21 12.59 -16.63 -27.81
N LEU A 22 12.27 -16.19 -29.01
CA LEU A 22 12.84 -15.00 -29.64
C LEU A 22 11.92 -13.79 -29.57
N ALA A 23 10.63 -13.97 -29.23
CA ALA A 23 9.74 -12.84 -28.98
C ALA A 23 10.39 -11.97 -27.90
N PRO A 24 10.58 -10.66 -28.16
CA PRO A 24 11.04 -9.77 -27.11
C PRO A 24 10.09 -9.94 -25.95
N ARG A 25 10.62 -10.41 -24.81
CA ARG A 25 9.87 -10.40 -23.57
C ARG A 25 9.32 -8.99 -23.45
N PRO A 26 8.00 -8.80 -23.22
CA PRO A 26 7.49 -7.46 -22.96
C PRO A 26 8.44 -6.90 -21.90
N ALA A 27 9.07 -5.76 -22.22
CA ALA A 27 9.98 -5.11 -21.30
C ALA A 27 9.28 -5.15 -19.95
N ALA A 28 9.85 -5.94 -19.03
CA ALA A 28 9.32 -5.97 -17.66
C ALA A 28 9.10 -4.50 -17.35
N TRP A 29 7.87 -4.13 -17.05
CA TRP A 29 7.48 -2.74 -16.81
C TRP A 29 8.52 -2.15 -15.85
N ASN A 30 9.56 -1.55 -16.42
CA ASN A 30 10.54 -0.75 -15.74
C ASN A 30 9.90 0.63 -15.47
N ALA A 31 8.72 0.61 -14.86
CA ALA A 31 8.30 1.79 -14.13
C ALA A 31 9.46 2.09 -13.18
N PRO A 32 10.03 3.31 -13.22
CA PRO A 32 11.10 3.66 -12.30
C PRO A 32 10.64 3.26 -10.91
N ALA A 33 11.49 2.54 -10.19
CA ALA A 33 11.16 2.08 -8.87
C ALA A 33 10.70 3.30 -8.08
N LEU A 34 9.39 3.34 -7.72
CA LEU A 34 8.82 4.43 -6.91
C LEU A 34 9.36 4.37 -5.48
N GLU A 35 10.46 3.69 -5.28
CA GLU A 35 11.12 3.42 -4.03
C GLU A 35 12.35 4.29 -3.88
N GLY A 36 12.60 4.69 -2.65
CA GLY A 36 13.66 5.62 -2.29
C GLY A 36 13.14 7.06 -2.14
N LEU A 37 13.90 7.85 -1.38
CA LEU A 37 13.50 9.22 -1.06
C LEU A 37 13.47 10.11 -2.30
N ASN A 38 12.26 10.50 -2.68
CA ASN A 38 12.01 11.46 -3.76
C ASN A 38 10.89 12.41 -3.30
N ASN A 39 10.44 13.31 -4.15
CA ASN A 39 9.25 14.13 -3.90
C ASN A 39 8.18 13.75 -4.92
N TYR A 40 7.12 13.11 -4.44
CA TYR A 40 5.98 12.68 -5.25
C TYR A 40 4.77 13.63 -5.09
N GLY A 41 4.96 14.75 -4.40
CA GLY A 41 3.94 15.76 -4.13
C GLY A 41 3.34 15.67 -2.74
N ALA A 42 2.42 16.57 -2.44
CA ALA A 42 1.78 16.65 -1.13
C ALA A 42 0.89 15.43 -0.84
N ALA A 43 0.91 14.98 0.41
CA ALA A 43 -0.07 14.03 0.91
C ALA A 43 -1.47 14.66 0.88
N PRO A 44 -2.51 13.88 0.53
CA PRO A 44 -3.87 14.41 0.41
C PRO A 44 -4.41 14.83 1.79
N ALA A 45 -5.19 15.90 1.81
CA ALA A 45 -5.95 16.27 2.99
C ALA A 45 -7.05 15.24 3.26
N PHE A 46 -7.26 14.92 4.54
CA PHE A 46 -8.33 14.05 4.99
C PHE A 46 -8.86 14.47 6.35
N SER A 47 -10.07 14.02 6.66
CA SER A 47 -10.70 14.10 7.97
C SER A 47 -11.49 12.81 8.17
N LEU A 48 -10.96 11.87 8.92
CA LEU A 48 -11.47 10.51 9.07
C LEU A 48 -11.64 10.14 10.54
N VAL A 49 -12.43 9.11 10.82
CA VAL A 49 -12.68 8.62 12.18
C VAL A 49 -11.62 7.57 12.53
N GLU A 50 -10.89 7.82 13.61
CA GLU A 50 -9.93 6.86 14.19
C GLU A 50 -10.67 5.81 15.04
N ARG A 51 -10.06 4.64 15.25
CA ARG A 51 -10.64 3.53 16.03
C ARG A 51 -11.10 3.90 17.45
N SER A 52 -10.61 5.02 18.01
CA SER A 52 -11.10 5.56 19.29
C SER A 52 -12.42 6.34 19.17
N GLY A 53 -12.92 6.54 17.96
CA GLY A 53 -14.08 7.36 17.66
C GLY A 53 -13.75 8.85 17.49
N LYS A 54 -12.50 9.27 17.62
CA LYS A 54 -12.07 10.66 17.41
C LYS A 54 -11.81 10.92 15.94
N ASN A 55 -12.06 12.16 15.51
CA ASN A 55 -11.64 12.61 14.19
C ASN A 55 -10.12 12.79 14.16
N VAL A 56 -9.50 12.36 13.07
CA VAL A 56 -8.08 12.57 12.76
C VAL A 56 -7.95 13.20 11.39
N THR A 57 -7.09 14.20 11.29
CA THR A 57 -6.85 14.98 10.07
C THR A 57 -5.38 14.93 9.67
N LEU A 58 -5.07 15.26 8.42
CA LEU A 58 -3.69 15.43 7.98
C LEU A 58 -2.95 16.49 8.83
N ALA A 59 -3.65 17.51 9.34
CA ALA A 59 -3.04 18.58 10.14
C ALA A 59 -2.41 18.04 11.45
N GLU A 60 -2.99 16.98 12.04
CA GLU A 60 -2.46 16.35 13.25
C GLU A 60 -1.21 15.51 13.02
N LEU A 61 -0.94 15.15 11.75
CA LEU A 61 0.26 14.43 11.33
C LEU A 61 1.39 15.37 10.88
N ARG A 62 1.13 16.67 10.73
CA ARG A 62 2.17 17.64 10.38
C ARG A 62 3.29 17.66 11.41
N GLY A 63 4.51 17.82 10.95
CA GLY A 63 5.69 17.77 11.80
C GLY A 63 6.12 16.35 12.20
N LYS A 64 5.38 15.32 11.77
CA LYS A 64 5.71 13.92 11.98
C LYS A 64 6.16 13.27 10.68
N VAL A 65 7.07 12.32 10.78
CA VAL A 65 7.31 11.33 9.73
C VAL A 65 6.26 10.25 9.90
N TRP A 66 5.60 9.87 8.84
CA TRP A 66 4.59 8.83 8.94
C TRP A 66 4.50 8.00 7.68
N PHE A 67 3.95 6.81 7.79
CA PHE A 67 3.66 6.00 6.62
C PHE A 67 2.27 5.42 6.70
N ALA A 68 1.67 5.31 5.52
CA ALA A 68 0.32 4.83 5.32
C ALA A 68 0.33 3.42 4.74
N ASP A 69 -0.63 2.61 5.16
CA ASP A 69 -1.07 1.41 4.47
C ASP A 69 -2.59 1.40 4.31
N PHE A 70 -3.06 0.50 3.45
CA PHE A 70 -4.46 0.41 3.04
C PHE A 70 -4.93 -1.02 3.26
N ILE A 71 -5.88 -1.18 4.18
CA ILE A 71 -6.32 -2.49 4.68
C ILE A 71 -7.83 -2.63 4.62
N TYR A 72 -8.30 -3.86 4.72
CA TYR A 72 -9.66 -4.19 5.17
C TYR A 72 -9.61 -5.41 6.09
N THR A 73 -10.40 -5.39 7.17
CA THR A 73 -10.22 -6.34 8.27
C THR A 73 -10.66 -7.75 7.94
N SER A 74 -11.54 -7.93 6.93
CA SER A 74 -12.00 -9.21 6.43
C SER A 74 -11.01 -9.90 5.47
N CYS A 75 -9.93 -9.22 5.06
CA CYS A 75 -8.87 -9.81 4.23
C CYS A 75 -8.16 -10.96 4.96
N GLN A 76 -8.07 -12.12 4.29
CA GLN A 76 -7.42 -13.30 4.86
C GLN A 76 -6.00 -13.55 4.34
N ASP A 77 -5.52 -12.72 3.41
CA ASP A 77 -4.26 -12.95 2.69
C ASP A 77 -3.26 -11.81 2.92
N THR A 78 -3.32 -10.76 2.15
CA THR A 78 -2.27 -9.73 2.10
C THR A 78 -2.29 -8.78 3.30
N CYS A 79 -3.48 -8.35 3.76
CA CYS A 79 -3.59 -7.36 4.84
C CYS A 79 -3.00 -7.83 6.18
N PRO A 80 -3.17 -9.10 6.62
CA PRO A 80 -2.49 -9.56 7.84
C PRO A 80 -0.97 -9.51 7.73
N LEU A 81 -0.40 -9.84 6.56
CA LEU A 81 1.04 -9.78 6.33
C LEU A 81 1.54 -8.32 6.34
N GLN A 82 0.81 -7.42 5.71
CA GLN A 82 1.07 -5.99 5.70
C GLN A 82 1.02 -5.41 7.12
N SER A 83 -0.01 -5.73 7.89
CA SER A 83 -0.12 -5.31 9.29
C SER A 83 0.98 -5.92 10.18
N ALA A 84 1.42 -7.15 9.91
CA ALA A 84 2.57 -7.72 10.62
C ALA A 84 3.87 -6.98 10.30
N ALA A 85 4.07 -6.52 9.05
CA ALA A 85 5.20 -5.67 8.68
C ALA A 85 5.13 -4.30 9.38
N MET A 86 3.93 -3.70 9.47
CA MET A 86 3.68 -2.48 10.25
C MET A 86 4.05 -2.66 11.72
N ALA A 87 3.68 -3.80 12.33
CA ALA A 87 4.03 -4.10 13.72
C ALA A 87 5.55 -4.19 13.93
N LYS A 88 6.30 -4.76 12.96
CA LYS A 88 7.77 -4.80 13.00
C LYS A 88 8.36 -3.39 12.92
N LEU A 89 7.87 -2.55 12.01
CA LEU A 89 8.27 -1.15 11.89
C LEU A 89 7.98 -0.37 13.17
N GLN A 90 6.78 -0.57 13.76
CA GLN A 90 6.45 0.00 15.07
C GLN A 90 7.46 -0.41 16.16
N ALA A 91 7.83 -1.67 16.21
CA ALA A 91 8.79 -2.16 17.22
C ALA A 91 10.19 -1.59 17.00
N GLN A 92 10.64 -1.49 15.75
CA GLN A 92 11.95 -0.97 15.40
C GLN A 92 12.13 0.51 15.73
N PHE A 93 11.10 1.33 15.47
CA PHE A 93 11.13 2.78 15.69
C PHE A 93 10.26 3.22 16.88
N GLY A 94 9.93 2.29 17.75
CA GLY A 94 8.91 2.45 18.79
C GLY A 94 9.17 3.53 19.83
N ASN A 95 10.40 4.01 19.96
CA ASN A 95 10.76 5.07 20.91
C ASN A 95 10.84 6.45 20.25
N ASP A 96 10.68 6.55 18.93
CA ASP A 96 10.69 7.84 18.25
C ASP A 96 9.31 8.49 18.33
N GLY A 97 9.20 9.57 19.10
CA GLY A 97 7.97 10.34 19.28
C GLY A 97 7.48 11.05 18.01
N ASP A 98 8.32 11.12 16.97
CA ASP A 98 8.02 11.81 15.72
C ASP A 98 7.49 10.87 14.63
N LEU A 99 7.52 9.54 14.84
CA LEU A 99 6.98 8.58 13.88
C LEU A 99 5.52 8.25 14.15
N ARG A 100 4.72 8.17 13.08
CA ARG A 100 3.34 7.67 13.09
C ARG A 100 3.12 6.63 12.01
N LEU A 101 2.22 5.71 12.29
CA LEU A 101 1.70 4.71 11.37
C LEU A 101 0.21 4.97 11.20
N VAL A 102 -0.29 4.90 9.96
CA VAL A 102 -1.70 5.14 9.68
C VAL A 102 -2.23 4.06 8.74
N SER A 103 -3.11 3.22 9.25
CA SER A 103 -3.82 2.22 8.46
C SER A 103 -5.19 2.76 8.06
N PHE A 104 -5.38 2.97 6.75
CA PHE A 104 -6.65 3.41 6.17
C PHE A 104 -7.48 2.17 5.82
N SER A 105 -8.69 2.06 6.40
CA SER A 105 -9.62 1.04 5.94
C SER A 105 -10.19 1.42 4.59
N VAL A 106 -10.21 0.47 3.66
CA VAL A 106 -10.82 0.60 2.34
C VAL A 106 -12.18 -0.08 2.25
N ASP A 107 -12.68 -0.62 3.37
CA ASP A 107 -14.01 -1.23 3.51
C ASP A 107 -14.78 -0.60 4.69
N PRO A 108 -15.13 0.70 4.60
CA PRO A 108 -15.73 1.43 5.72
C PRO A 108 -17.09 0.91 6.16
N ASP A 109 -17.81 0.19 5.31
CA ASP A 109 -19.12 -0.36 5.65
C ASP A 109 -19.01 -1.49 6.68
N HIS A 110 -17.91 -2.26 6.67
CA HIS A 110 -17.65 -3.32 7.62
C HIS A 110 -16.68 -2.87 8.73
N ASP A 111 -15.70 -2.06 8.39
CA ASP A 111 -14.61 -1.66 9.27
C ASP A 111 -14.99 -0.45 10.14
N THR A 112 -15.95 -0.65 11.03
CA THR A 112 -16.29 0.36 12.03
C THR A 112 -15.11 0.61 12.99
N ALA A 113 -15.13 1.71 13.74
CA ALA A 113 -14.10 2.02 14.74
C ALA A 113 -13.90 0.85 15.73
N ALA A 114 -14.98 0.18 16.15
CA ALA A 114 -14.93 -0.97 17.05
C ALA A 114 -14.27 -2.20 16.39
N VAL A 115 -14.52 -2.44 15.09
CA VAL A 115 -13.88 -3.51 14.33
C VAL A 115 -12.39 -3.24 14.18
N LEU A 116 -12.02 -2.02 13.80
CA LEU A 116 -10.64 -1.58 13.68
C LEU A 116 -9.88 -1.65 15.02
N SER A 117 -10.54 -1.35 16.14
CA SER A 117 -9.93 -1.50 17.48
C SER A 117 -9.54 -2.96 17.76
N ARG A 118 -10.45 -3.91 17.52
CA ARG A 118 -10.16 -5.35 17.68
C ARG A 118 -9.07 -5.85 16.72
N TYR A 119 -9.08 -5.35 15.48
CA TYR A 119 -8.03 -5.69 14.51
C TYR A 119 -6.66 -5.19 14.98
N ALA A 120 -6.57 -3.94 15.42
CA ALA A 120 -5.36 -3.31 15.92
C ALA A 120 -4.76 -4.06 17.13
N GLU A 121 -5.62 -4.59 18.04
CA GLU A 121 -5.18 -5.39 19.20
C GLU A 121 -4.44 -6.66 18.79
N ARG A 122 -4.84 -7.31 17.69
CA ARG A 122 -4.17 -8.52 17.18
C ARG A 122 -2.70 -8.26 16.83
N PHE A 123 -2.37 -7.03 16.41
CA PHE A 123 -1.01 -6.62 16.04
C PHE A 123 -0.30 -5.81 17.14
N LYS A 124 -0.90 -5.71 18.34
CA LYS A 124 -0.35 -4.95 19.46
C LYS A 124 -0.07 -3.48 19.08
N ALA A 125 -0.95 -2.90 18.26
CA ALA A 125 -0.80 -1.54 17.77
C ALA A 125 -0.87 -0.52 18.91
N HIS A 126 0.16 0.32 19.02
CA HIS A 126 0.22 1.38 20.04
C HIS A 126 -0.83 2.44 19.75
N ARG A 127 -1.63 2.78 20.75
CA ARG A 127 -2.83 3.63 20.58
C ARG A 127 -2.55 5.01 19.98
N GLU A 128 -1.44 5.63 20.33
CA GLU A 128 -1.12 7.00 19.91
C GLU A 128 -0.19 7.06 18.69
N ARG A 129 0.44 5.95 18.33
CA ARG A 129 1.45 5.93 17.26
C ARG A 129 1.02 5.18 16.02
N TRP A 130 0.10 4.24 16.16
CA TRP A 130 -0.46 3.52 15.03
C TRP A 130 -1.98 3.72 14.99
N LEU A 131 -2.39 4.64 14.14
CA LEU A 131 -3.78 5.02 13.94
C LEU A 131 -4.44 4.07 12.94
N PHE A 132 -5.70 3.74 13.19
CA PHE A 132 -6.54 2.99 12.27
C PHE A 132 -7.75 3.85 11.96
N VAL A 133 -7.90 4.24 10.71
CA VAL A 133 -8.91 5.22 10.30
C VAL A 133 -9.89 4.66 9.29
N THR A 134 -11.13 5.10 9.41
CA THR A 134 -12.25 4.78 8.54
C THR A 134 -13.11 6.02 8.30
N GLY A 135 -14.06 5.98 7.38
CA GLY A 135 -14.92 7.12 7.11
C GLY A 135 -15.90 6.88 5.96
N ASP A 136 -16.25 7.93 5.26
CA ASP A 136 -17.11 7.82 4.08
C ASP A 136 -16.39 7.10 2.93
N ARG A 137 -17.12 6.21 2.23
CA ARG A 137 -16.57 5.39 1.15
C ARG A 137 -16.01 6.23 -0.01
N GLU A 138 -16.75 7.25 -0.45
CA GLU A 138 -16.32 8.09 -1.56
C GLU A 138 -15.08 8.88 -1.20
N GLN A 139 -15.03 9.39 0.03
CA GLN A 139 -13.86 10.10 0.56
C GLN A 139 -12.64 9.19 0.58
N ILE A 140 -12.77 7.94 1.03
CA ILE A 140 -11.67 6.96 1.04
C ILE A 140 -11.20 6.64 -0.37
N VAL A 141 -12.12 6.39 -1.32
CA VAL A 141 -11.77 6.12 -2.71
C VAL A 141 -11.00 7.30 -3.32
N GLN A 142 -11.49 8.52 -3.15
CA GLN A 142 -10.82 9.73 -3.63
C GLN A 142 -9.44 9.92 -2.99
N LEU A 143 -9.33 9.65 -1.70
CA LEU A 143 -8.08 9.73 -0.95
C LEU A 143 -7.03 8.76 -1.52
N VAL A 144 -7.42 7.52 -1.77
CA VAL A 144 -6.49 6.47 -2.21
C VAL A 144 -6.12 6.64 -3.68
N GLN A 145 -7.10 6.82 -4.56
CA GLN A 145 -6.85 6.92 -6.00
C GLN A 145 -6.29 8.29 -6.40
N GLY A 146 -6.98 9.35 -6.04
CA GLY A 146 -6.62 10.71 -6.41
C GLY A 146 -5.48 11.28 -5.57
N GLY A 147 -5.51 11.00 -4.27
CA GLY A 147 -4.56 11.54 -3.31
C GLY A 147 -3.26 10.76 -3.26
N PHE A 148 -3.31 9.51 -2.83
CA PHE A 148 -2.12 8.64 -2.74
C PHE A 148 -1.74 8.00 -4.08
N ARG A 149 -2.53 8.17 -5.13
CA ARG A 149 -2.27 7.68 -6.50
C ARG A 149 -2.05 6.17 -6.56
N LEU A 150 -2.78 5.43 -5.74
CA LEU A 150 -2.73 3.98 -5.71
C LEU A 150 -3.84 3.39 -6.58
N SER A 151 -3.52 2.27 -7.22
CA SER A 151 -4.49 1.57 -8.09
C SER A 151 -5.60 0.96 -7.25
N ALA A 152 -6.84 1.12 -7.71
CA ALA A 152 -7.99 0.42 -7.18
C ALA A 152 -8.39 -0.71 -8.14
N VAL A 153 -8.79 -1.85 -7.59
CA VAL A 153 -9.40 -2.94 -8.34
C VAL A 153 -10.88 -2.98 -7.96
N ALA A 154 -11.75 -2.88 -8.95
CA ALA A 154 -13.15 -3.14 -8.75
C ALA A 154 -13.36 -4.66 -8.62
N LEU A 155 -13.89 -5.13 -7.49
CA LEU A 155 -14.40 -6.48 -7.35
C LEU A 155 -15.91 -6.44 -7.53
N THR A 156 -16.42 -7.19 -8.48
CA THR A 156 -17.85 -7.44 -8.63
C THR A 156 -18.24 -8.60 -7.73
N GLU A 157 -18.88 -8.34 -6.61
CA GLU A 157 -19.57 -9.37 -5.83
C GLU A 157 -21.05 -9.35 -6.20
N GLY A 158 -21.47 -10.31 -7.06
CA GLY A 158 -22.88 -10.58 -7.34
C GLY A 158 -23.60 -9.48 -8.15
N GLU A 159 -24.80 -9.77 -8.60
CA GLU A 159 -25.57 -9.05 -9.62
C GLU A 159 -25.96 -7.58 -9.36
N SER A 160 -25.46 -6.87 -8.35
CA SER A 160 -25.98 -5.51 -8.08
C SER A 160 -25.14 -4.48 -7.36
N LYS A 161 -23.88 -4.71 -6.98
CA LYS A 161 -23.01 -3.61 -6.51
C LYS A 161 -21.54 -3.89 -6.84
N GLU A 162 -20.95 -3.01 -7.65
CA GLU A 162 -19.49 -2.90 -7.78
C GLU A 162 -18.91 -2.45 -6.44
N THR A 163 -18.29 -3.36 -5.71
CA THR A 163 -17.49 -3.01 -4.54
C THR A 163 -16.06 -2.74 -5.01
N VAL A 164 -15.67 -1.49 -5.02
CA VAL A 164 -14.28 -1.11 -5.32
C VAL A 164 -13.43 -1.47 -4.10
N ILE A 165 -12.68 -2.56 -4.15
CA ILE A 165 -11.69 -2.89 -3.14
C ILE A 165 -10.33 -2.47 -3.67
N ILE A 166 -9.68 -1.60 -2.93
CA ILE A 166 -8.36 -1.10 -3.28
C ILE A 166 -7.33 -2.07 -2.73
N HIS A 167 -6.76 -2.87 -3.62
CA HIS A 167 -5.64 -3.74 -3.29
C HIS A 167 -4.33 -3.03 -3.61
N SER A 168 -3.75 -2.35 -2.63
CA SER A 168 -2.39 -1.86 -2.76
C SER A 168 -1.52 -2.42 -1.64
N PRO A 169 -0.60 -3.33 -1.96
CA PRO A 169 0.34 -3.85 -0.96
C PRO A 169 1.46 -2.85 -0.67
N ARG A 170 1.24 -1.57 -0.88
CA ARG A 170 2.28 -0.55 -0.74
C ARG A 170 2.15 0.22 0.55
N PHE A 171 3.29 0.43 1.18
CA PHE A 171 3.47 1.49 2.16
C PHE A 171 3.80 2.80 1.44
N VAL A 172 3.22 3.89 1.90
CA VAL A 172 3.53 5.24 1.43
C VAL A 172 4.23 5.98 2.55
N LEU A 173 5.44 6.46 2.32
CA LEU A 173 6.22 7.22 3.30
C LEU A 173 6.00 8.71 3.10
N ILE A 174 5.68 9.43 4.18
CA ILE A 174 5.39 10.85 4.20
C ILE A 174 6.31 11.56 5.21
N ASP A 175 6.84 12.70 4.83
CA ASP A 175 7.73 13.50 5.69
C ASP A 175 6.99 14.53 6.56
N ARG A 176 7.76 15.28 7.36
CA ARG A 176 7.24 16.30 8.28
C ARG A 176 6.54 17.48 7.58
N LYS A 177 6.84 17.71 6.29
CA LYS A 177 6.18 18.74 5.47
C LYS A 177 4.88 18.23 4.85
N SER A 178 4.51 16.97 5.15
CA SER A 178 3.38 16.25 4.52
C SER A 178 3.60 16.02 3.02
N GLU A 179 4.84 15.78 2.60
CA GLU A 179 5.18 15.39 1.25
C GLU A 179 5.38 13.88 1.16
N ILE A 180 4.84 13.26 0.11
CA ILE A 180 5.03 11.84 -0.19
C ILE A 180 6.47 11.66 -0.68
N ARG A 181 7.21 10.80 0.02
CA ARG A 181 8.64 10.61 -0.20
C ARG A 181 8.99 9.27 -0.86
N GLY A 182 8.09 8.28 -0.79
CA GLY A 182 8.32 6.98 -1.42
C GLY A 182 7.13 6.04 -1.31
N TYR A 183 7.15 5.01 -2.17
CA TYR A 183 6.20 3.90 -2.19
C TYR A 183 6.98 2.59 -2.13
N TYR A 184 6.62 1.70 -1.21
CA TYR A 184 7.37 0.47 -0.93
C TYR A 184 6.43 -0.73 -0.95
N ASP A 185 6.74 -1.76 -1.74
CA ASP A 185 5.94 -3.00 -1.74
C ASP A 185 6.17 -3.74 -0.40
N SER A 186 5.10 -3.92 0.36
CA SER A 186 5.14 -4.57 1.67
C SER A 186 5.47 -6.08 1.61
N ARG A 187 5.45 -6.68 0.41
CA ARG A 187 5.76 -8.08 0.16
C ARG A 187 7.22 -8.29 -0.24
N ASP A 188 7.95 -7.22 -0.60
CA ASP A 188 9.36 -7.27 -0.98
C ASP A 188 10.25 -6.89 0.18
N ASN A 189 11.03 -7.85 0.69
CA ASN A 189 11.96 -7.62 1.79
C ASN A 189 12.98 -6.53 1.48
N THR A 190 13.43 -6.42 0.22
CA THR A 190 14.38 -5.39 -0.21
C THR A 190 13.74 -4.00 -0.15
N ALA A 191 12.46 -3.88 -0.53
CA ALA A 191 11.70 -2.64 -0.39
C ALA A 191 11.51 -2.26 1.08
N LEU A 192 11.24 -3.23 1.96
CA LEU A 192 11.14 -2.98 3.40
C LEU A 192 12.47 -2.56 4.03
N GLU A 193 13.60 -3.11 3.59
CA GLU A 193 14.92 -2.66 4.02
C GLU A 193 15.20 -1.22 3.59
N ARG A 194 14.82 -0.85 2.35
CA ARG A 194 14.90 0.54 1.87
C ARG A 194 14.00 1.46 2.69
N LEU A 195 12.75 1.08 2.93
CA LEU A 195 11.83 1.83 3.78
C LEU A 195 12.46 2.12 5.15
N ASN A 196 13.05 1.11 5.79
CA ASN A 196 13.71 1.27 7.08
C ASN A 196 14.83 2.33 7.05
N LYS A 197 15.68 2.30 6.02
CA LYS A 197 16.77 3.29 5.83
C LYS A 197 16.21 4.70 5.61
N ASP A 198 15.18 4.81 4.78
CA ASP A 198 14.57 6.08 4.41
C ASP A 198 13.82 6.71 5.59
N VAL A 199 13.11 5.90 6.39
CA VAL A 199 12.50 6.33 7.65
C VAL A 199 13.57 6.85 8.61
N ALA A 200 14.66 6.09 8.82
CA ALA A 200 15.77 6.52 9.69
C ALA A 200 16.38 7.84 9.19
N THR A 201 16.55 8.00 7.89
CA THR A 201 17.07 9.24 7.29
C THR A 201 16.15 10.44 7.57
N LEU A 202 14.83 10.27 7.38
CA LEU A 202 13.87 11.34 7.65
C LEU A 202 13.75 11.68 9.14
N ILE A 203 13.85 10.69 10.02
CA ILE A 203 13.80 10.90 11.47
C ILE A 203 15.06 11.65 11.93
N ASN A 204 16.24 11.21 11.50
CA ASN A 204 17.53 11.78 11.91
C ASN A 204 17.83 13.14 11.26
N GLY A 205 17.24 13.42 10.10
CA GLY A 205 17.40 14.67 9.37
C GLY A 205 16.72 15.89 10.00
N LYS A 206 16.61 15.96 11.32
CA LYS A 206 15.97 17.03 12.12
C LYS A 206 16.58 18.44 11.96
N GLY A 207 17.45 18.66 10.97
CA GLY A 207 18.22 19.90 10.88
C GLY A 207 18.37 20.56 9.52
N SER A 208 17.82 20.02 8.45
CA SER A 208 17.89 20.65 7.12
C SER A 208 16.52 21.14 6.66
N SER A 209 16.09 22.28 7.20
CA SER A 209 15.04 23.13 6.66
C SER A 209 15.66 24.28 5.89
#